data_908040cdaafa260450e93245adbf915a
#
_entry.id   908040cdaafa260450e93245adbf915a
#
_cell.length_a   1.000
_cell.length_b   1.000
_cell.length_c   1.000
_cell.angle_alpha   90.00
_cell.angle_beta   90.00
_cell.angle_gamma   90.00
#
_symmetry.space_group_name_H-M   'P 1'
#
loop_
_entity.id
_entity.type
_entity.pdbx_description
1 polymer ?
#
loop_
_entity_poly.entity_id
_entity_poly.type
_entity_poly.pdbx_seq_one_letter_code
_entity_poly.pdbx_strand_id
1 'polypeptide(L)'
;KPKKTSRVRKTTKNSKKENPITMPVLPKTPPSFKNKVVDKKALKNLVSWAYKTHGTAITAAMADNLKDLGFKYATQAAVSISVDDLKVPEAKQDLIGQAEEQISATEECYRLGEITEVERHTKVIDTWTETNERLVDAVKNNFNQNDPLNSVWMMANSGARGNMSQVRQLVGMRGLMANPQGEIIDLPIRTNFREGLTVT
;
A
#
# COMPACT_ATOMS: atom_id res chain seq x y z
N LYS A 1 -17.57 64.52 -50.47
CA LYS A 1 -16.49 63.52 -50.22
C LYS A 1 -16.20 63.59 -48.75
N PRO A 2 -16.45 62.51 -47.96
CA PRO A 2 -16.14 62.48 -46.55
C PRO A 2 -14.72 61.95 -46.30
N LYS A 3 -14.03 62.63 -45.41
CA LYS A 3 -12.67 62.27 -44.91
C LYS A 3 -12.75 61.08 -43.97
N LYS A 4 -11.98 60.03 -44.26
CA LYS A 4 -11.76 58.88 -43.34
C LYS A 4 -10.79 59.26 -42.24
N THR A 5 -11.24 59.34 -41.00
CA THR A 5 -10.36 59.46 -39.80
C THR A 5 -9.95 58.06 -39.37
N SER A 6 -8.67 57.77 -39.50
CA SER A 6 -8.04 56.54 -39.03
C SER A 6 -7.86 56.61 -37.50
N ARG A 7 -8.59 55.77 -36.79
CA ARG A 7 -8.48 55.65 -35.30
C ARG A 7 -7.31 54.76 -34.95
N VAL A 8 -6.18 55.37 -34.58
CA VAL A 8 -5.00 54.63 -34.06
C VAL A 8 -5.35 54.02 -32.73
N ARG A 9 -5.37 52.68 -32.68
CA ARG A 9 -5.50 51.90 -31.42
C ARG A 9 -4.16 51.99 -30.66
N LYS A 10 -4.16 52.71 -29.54
CA LYS A 10 -3.07 52.66 -28.55
C LYS A 10 -3.11 51.32 -27.83
N THR A 11 -2.18 50.42 -28.16
CA THR A 11 -1.92 49.23 -27.39
C THR A 11 -1.21 49.62 -26.09
N THR A 12 -1.94 49.62 -24.99
CA THR A 12 -1.38 49.70 -23.66
C THR A 12 -0.62 48.42 -23.35
N LYS A 13 0.71 48.47 -23.38
CA LYS A 13 1.58 47.43 -22.88
C LYS A 13 1.44 47.38 -21.37
N ASN A 14 0.57 46.50 -20.86
CA ASN A 14 0.55 46.09 -19.44
C ASN A 14 1.76 45.18 -19.22
N SER A 15 2.91 45.77 -18.90
CA SER A 15 4.02 45.03 -18.33
C SER A 15 3.61 44.59 -16.89
N LYS A 16 3.09 43.36 -16.76
CA LYS A 16 3.02 42.72 -15.45
C LYS A 16 4.46 42.68 -14.91
N LYS A 17 4.76 43.55 -13.93
CA LYS A 17 5.94 43.38 -13.10
C LYS A 17 5.81 42.03 -12.41
N GLU A 18 6.56 41.04 -12.86
CA GLU A 18 6.76 39.81 -12.11
C GLU A 18 7.40 40.21 -10.77
N ASN A 19 6.66 40.03 -9.72
CA ASN A 19 7.19 40.20 -8.37
C ASN A 19 8.37 39.24 -8.22
N PRO A 20 9.55 39.69 -7.79
CA PRO A 20 10.65 38.78 -7.52
C PRO A 20 10.17 37.73 -6.54
N ILE A 21 10.36 36.43 -6.88
CA ILE A 21 10.07 35.30 -6.00
C ILE A 21 10.95 35.51 -4.76
N THR A 22 10.38 36.13 -3.76
CA THR A 22 11.05 36.30 -2.44
C THR A 22 11.15 34.89 -1.87
N MET A 23 12.36 34.34 -1.80
CA MET A 23 12.60 33.09 -1.11
C MET A 23 11.96 33.15 0.27
N PRO A 24 11.14 32.16 0.68
CA PRO A 24 10.52 32.18 1.99
C PRO A 24 11.63 32.23 3.07
N VAL A 25 11.56 33.20 3.94
CA VAL A 25 12.49 33.33 5.06
C VAL A 25 12.32 32.08 5.94
N LEU A 26 13.35 31.25 6.00
CA LEU A 26 13.38 30.10 6.89
C LEU A 26 13.11 30.55 8.34
N PRO A 27 12.24 29.84 9.08
CA PRO A 27 11.96 30.17 10.46
C PRO A 27 13.24 30.12 11.29
N LYS A 28 13.40 31.09 12.20
CA LYS A 28 14.60 31.23 13.04
C LYS A 28 14.87 30.07 13.99
N THR A 29 13.88 29.21 14.21
CA THR A 29 14.00 28.00 15.03
C THR A 29 13.89 26.77 14.13
N PRO A 30 14.98 25.98 13.95
CA PRO A 30 14.91 24.75 13.21
C PRO A 30 13.95 23.76 13.92
N PRO A 31 13.20 22.94 13.19
CA PRO A 31 12.38 21.90 13.79
C PRO A 31 13.29 20.95 14.59
N SER A 32 12.80 20.46 15.75
CA SER A 32 13.55 19.48 16.54
C SER A 32 13.86 18.26 15.69
N PHE A 33 15.12 17.83 15.71
CA PHE A 33 15.57 16.64 14.97
C PHE A 33 14.84 15.40 15.49
N LYS A 34 14.25 14.62 14.58
CA LYS A 34 13.53 13.37 14.89
C LYS A 34 14.28 12.19 14.27
N ASN A 35 15.05 11.48 15.09
CA ASN A 35 15.77 10.28 14.65
C ASN A 35 14.86 9.05 14.72
N LYS A 36 13.96 8.91 13.75
CA LYS A 36 13.09 7.73 13.60
C LYS A 36 12.74 7.49 12.15
N VAL A 37 12.41 6.25 11.81
CA VAL A 37 11.88 5.90 10.50
C VAL A 37 10.56 6.64 10.28
N VAL A 38 10.44 7.29 9.13
CA VAL A 38 9.25 8.05 8.73
C VAL A 38 8.47 7.25 7.71
N ASP A 39 7.39 6.64 8.16
CA ASP A 39 6.43 5.95 7.30
C ASP A 39 5.47 6.93 6.60
N LYS A 40 4.60 6.41 5.73
CA LYS A 40 3.58 7.20 5.00
C LYS A 40 2.69 8.04 5.93
N LYS A 41 2.31 7.47 7.09
CA LYS A 41 1.45 8.16 8.07
C LYS A 41 2.20 9.29 8.77
N ALA A 42 3.45 9.03 9.19
CA ALA A 42 4.32 10.02 9.81
C ALA A 42 4.66 11.15 8.84
N LEU A 43 4.92 10.84 7.56
CA LEU A 43 5.15 11.84 6.51
C LEU A 43 3.93 12.75 6.31
N LYS A 44 2.73 12.18 6.22
CA LYS A 44 1.48 12.95 6.14
C LYS A 44 1.33 13.92 7.31
N ASN A 45 1.62 13.45 8.53
CA ASN A 45 1.56 14.27 9.73
C ASN A 45 2.62 15.40 9.71
N LEU A 46 3.83 15.09 9.22
CA LEU A 46 4.91 16.09 9.08
C LEU A 46 4.51 17.20 8.10
N VAL A 47 3.99 16.87 6.94
CA VAL A 47 3.53 17.85 5.94
C VAL A 47 2.37 18.69 6.50
N SER A 48 1.41 18.05 7.19
CA SER A 48 0.30 18.78 7.83
C SER A 48 0.77 19.72 8.92
N TRP A 49 1.75 19.31 9.73
CA TRP A 49 2.37 20.17 10.74
C TRP A 49 3.10 21.35 10.11
N ALA A 50 3.91 21.12 9.07
CA ALA A 50 4.63 22.18 8.37
C ALA A 50 3.68 23.20 7.76
N TYR A 51 2.58 22.76 7.16
CA TYR A 51 1.57 23.63 6.60
C TYR A 51 0.93 24.54 7.66
N LYS A 52 0.57 23.98 8.81
CA LYS A 52 -0.06 24.72 9.91
C LYS A 52 0.90 25.73 10.57
N THR A 53 2.20 25.39 10.63
CA THR A 53 3.20 26.20 11.36
C THR A 53 3.88 27.24 10.47
N HIS A 54 4.18 26.88 9.22
CA HIS A 54 5.03 27.68 8.33
C HIS A 54 4.32 28.17 7.06
N GLY A 55 3.08 27.74 6.82
CA GLY A 55 2.29 28.14 5.67
C GLY A 55 2.68 27.43 4.36
N THR A 56 2.01 27.81 3.27
CA THR A 56 2.02 27.07 2.00
C THR A 56 3.38 27.06 1.31
N ALA A 57 4.06 28.23 1.25
CA ALA A 57 5.30 28.37 0.48
C ALA A 57 6.45 27.50 1.04
N ILE A 58 6.64 27.52 2.37
CA ILE A 58 7.68 26.72 3.04
C ILE A 58 7.35 25.24 2.96
N THR A 59 6.07 24.89 3.09
CA THR A 59 5.63 23.48 2.96
C THR A 59 5.87 22.94 1.55
N ALA A 60 5.64 23.74 0.52
CA ALA A 60 5.92 23.34 -0.87
C ALA A 60 7.42 23.10 -1.08
N ALA A 61 8.28 24.02 -0.64
CA ALA A 61 9.73 23.84 -0.73
C ALA A 61 10.22 22.61 0.06
N MET A 62 9.65 22.35 1.25
CA MET A 62 9.95 21.17 2.03
C MET A 62 9.52 19.88 1.30
N ALA A 63 8.35 19.88 0.67
CA ALA A 63 7.86 18.72 -0.09
C ALA A 63 8.74 18.42 -1.31
N ASP A 64 9.21 19.47 -2.01
CA ASP A 64 10.15 19.30 -3.14
C ASP A 64 11.50 18.74 -2.67
N ASN A 65 12.05 19.24 -1.59
CA ASN A 65 13.30 18.72 -1.01
C ASN A 65 13.14 17.25 -0.57
N LEU A 66 12.00 16.88 0.03
CA LEU A 66 11.72 15.49 0.42
C LEU A 66 11.60 14.57 -0.80
N LYS A 67 10.95 15.04 -1.85
CA LYS A 67 10.83 14.33 -3.13
C LYS A 67 12.23 14.07 -3.73
N ASP A 68 13.05 15.09 -3.83
CA ASP A 68 14.40 14.99 -4.44
C ASP A 68 15.32 14.09 -3.61
N LEU A 69 15.24 14.19 -2.28
CA LEU A 69 15.94 13.30 -1.36
C LEU A 69 15.48 11.83 -1.56
N GLY A 70 14.17 11.61 -1.65
CA GLY A 70 13.59 10.29 -1.88
C GLY A 70 14.06 9.68 -3.19
N PHE A 71 14.02 10.42 -4.29
CA PHE A 71 14.50 9.94 -5.60
C PHE A 71 16.00 9.64 -5.58
N LYS A 72 16.81 10.51 -4.99
CA LYS A 72 18.26 10.30 -4.88
C LYS A 72 18.59 8.98 -4.19
N TYR A 73 18.04 8.74 -3.01
CA TYR A 73 18.34 7.54 -2.23
C TYR A 73 17.68 6.28 -2.80
N ALA A 74 16.48 6.37 -3.35
CA ALA A 74 15.85 5.24 -4.03
C ALA A 74 16.67 4.78 -5.26
N THR A 75 17.22 5.72 -6.01
CA THR A 75 18.11 5.42 -7.15
C THR A 75 19.43 4.79 -6.68
N GLN A 76 20.01 5.31 -5.60
CA GLN A 76 21.26 4.75 -5.04
C GLN A 76 21.06 3.36 -4.44
N ALA A 77 19.91 3.11 -3.80
CA ALA A 77 19.58 1.81 -3.22
C ALA A 77 19.31 0.73 -4.29
N ALA A 78 18.99 1.14 -5.53
CA ALA A 78 18.73 0.24 -6.67
C ALA A 78 17.76 -0.91 -6.33
N VAL A 79 16.67 -0.62 -5.59
CA VAL A 79 15.69 -1.62 -5.15
C VAL A 79 14.99 -2.22 -6.36
N SER A 80 15.13 -3.53 -6.55
CA SER A 80 14.48 -4.32 -7.59
C SER A 80 13.79 -5.54 -6.99
N ILE A 81 12.91 -6.17 -7.73
CA ILE A 81 12.17 -7.38 -7.30
C ILE A 81 12.60 -8.56 -8.15
N SER A 82 12.94 -9.66 -7.51
CA SER A 82 13.12 -10.96 -8.14
C SER A 82 12.11 -11.99 -7.60
N VAL A 83 12.02 -13.14 -8.25
CA VAL A 83 11.20 -14.26 -7.77
C VAL A 83 11.76 -14.82 -6.45
N ASP A 84 13.06 -14.73 -6.23
CA ASP A 84 13.73 -15.21 -5.01
C ASP A 84 13.41 -14.35 -3.78
N ASP A 85 13.01 -13.09 -3.98
CA ASP A 85 12.56 -12.20 -2.90
C ASP A 85 11.21 -12.62 -2.32
N LEU A 86 10.46 -13.46 -3.04
CA LEU A 86 9.15 -13.96 -2.61
C LEU A 86 9.32 -15.18 -1.69
N LYS A 87 9.77 -14.95 -0.46
CA LYS A 87 9.99 -16.02 0.53
C LYS A 87 8.67 -16.45 1.17
N VAL A 88 8.31 -17.70 0.98
CA VAL A 88 7.11 -18.31 1.58
C VAL A 88 7.42 -18.65 3.04
N PRO A 89 6.60 -18.24 4.02
CA PRO A 89 6.80 -18.60 5.42
C PRO A 89 6.59 -20.11 5.64
N GLU A 90 7.44 -20.74 6.45
CA GLU A 90 7.35 -22.18 6.77
C GLU A 90 6.03 -22.53 7.47
N ALA A 91 5.54 -21.63 8.32
CA ALA A 91 4.25 -21.79 9.03
C ALA A 91 3.02 -21.87 8.11
N LYS A 92 3.17 -21.65 6.79
CA LYS A 92 2.06 -21.68 5.85
C LYS A 92 1.37 -23.04 5.82
N GLN A 93 2.13 -24.11 5.73
CA GLN A 93 1.60 -25.48 5.59
C GLN A 93 0.84 -25.88 6.86
N ASP A 94 1.36 -25.56 8.03
CA ASP A 94 0.72 -25.87 9.31
C ASP A 94 -0.61 -25.10 9.46
N LEU A 95 -0.64 -23.82 9.10
CA LEU A 95 -1.86 -23.01 9.15
C LEU A 95 -2.95 -23.53 8.20
N ILE A 96 -2.56 -23.92 7.00
CA ILE A 96 -3.51 -24.49 6.03
C ILE A 96 -4.01 -25.85 6.52
N GLY A 97 -3.14 -26.73 7.03
CA GLY A 97 -3.52 -28.03 7.59
C GLY A 97 -4.52 -27.92 8.74
N GLN A 98 -4.29 -27.00 9.68
CA GLN A 98 -5.23 -26.71 10.77
C GLN A 98 -6.60 -26.25 10.25
N ALA A 99 -6.62 -25.40 9.24
CA ALA A 99 -7.87 -24.95 8.62
C ALA A 99 -8.62 -26.11 7.93
N GLU A 100 -7.92 -26.98 7.24
CA GLU A 100 -8.50 -28.14 6.59
C GLU A 100 -9.11 -29.14 7.58
N GLU A 101 -8.46 -29.37 8.72
CA GLU A 101 -8.99 -30.20 9.81
C GLU A 101 -10.30 -29.61 10.38
N GLN A 102 -10.33 -28.29 10.63
CA GLN A 102 -11.54 -27.62 11.13
C GLN A 102 -12.69 -27.67 10.13
N ILE A 103 -12.39 -27.52 8.86
CA ILE A 103 -13.40 -27.59 7.79
C ILE A 103 -13.92 -29.02 7.64
N SER A 104 -13.04 -30.02 7.70
CA SER A 104 -13.44 -31.43 7.64
C SER A 104 -14.39 -31.78 8.81
N ALA A 105 -14.09 -31.30 10.03
CA ALA A 105 -14.99 -31.45 11.18
C ALA A 105 -16.35 -30.75 10.95
N THR A 106 -16.34 -29.55 10.36
CA THR A 106 -17.57 -28.81 10.03
C THR A 106 -18.41 -29.55 8.98
N GLU A 107 -17.77 -30.11 7.97
CA GLU A 107 -18.45 -30.92 6.96
C GLU A 107 -19.04 -32.20 7.51
N GLU A 108 -18.38 -32.81 8.51
CA GLU A 108 -18.91 -33.98 9.21
C GLU A 108 -20.15 -33.64 10.02
N CYS A 109 -20.14 -32.53 10.77
CA CYS A 109 -21.34 -32.04 11.47
C CYS A 109 -22.51 -31.77 10.52
N TYR A 110 -22.23 -31.23 9.33
CA TYR A 110 -23.25 -31.03 8.32
C TYR A 110 -23.80 -32.36 7.80
N ARG A 111 -22.93 -33.34 7.52
CA ARG A 111 -23.34 -34.68 7.04
C ARG A 111 -24.18 -35.44 8.08
N LEU A 112 -23.92 -35.19 9.38
CA LEU A 112 -24.70 -35.75 10.49
C LEU A 112 -26.04 -35.02 10.69
N GLY A 113 -26.27 -33.90 10.02
CA GLY A 113 -27.47 -33.10 10.15
C GLY A 113 -27.53 -32.20 11.38
N GLU A 114 -26.40 -31.95 12.03
CA GLU A 114 -26.28 -31.08 13.21
C GLU A 114 -26.32 -29.59 12.86
N ILE A 115 -25.87 -29.23 11.65
CA ILE A 115 -25.85 -27.86 11.16
C ILE A 115 -26.54 -27.76 9.80
N THR A 116 -27.05 -26.57 9.49
CA THR A 116 -27.68 -26.26 8.19
C THR A 116 -26.61 -25.94 7.12
N GLU A 117 -27.01 -25.98 5.84
CA GLU A 117 -26.14 -25.61 4.70
C GLU A 117 -25.60 -24.17 4.83
N VAL A 118 -26.45 -23.23 5.29
CA VAL A 118 -26.05 -21.82 5.46
C VAL A 118 -25.03 -21.70 6.60
N GLU A 119 -25.19 -22.42 7.69
CA GLU A 119 -24.23 -22.43 8.80
C GLU A 119 -22.90 -23.06 8.39
N ARG A 120 -22.94 -24.17 7.62
CA ARG A 120 -21.73 -24.79 7.05
C ARG A 120 -20.97 -23.77 6.20
N HIS A 121 -21.64 -23.18 5.22
CA HIS A 121 -21.03 -22.19 4.33
C HIS A 121 -20.42 -21.01 5.08
N THR A 122 -21.13 -20.48 6.07
CA THR A 122 -20.64 -19.37 6.92
C THR A 122 -19.40 -19.79 7.69
N LYS A 123 -19.42 -20.93 8.37
CA LYS A 123 -18.28 -21.44 9.15
C LYS A 123 -17.05 -21.70 8.26
N VAL A 124 -17.21 -22.23 7.06
CA VAL A 124 -16.11 -22.44 6.11
C VAL A 124 -15.48 -21.11 5.70
N ILE A 125 -16.28 -20.10 5.38
CA ILE A 125 -15.78 -18.77 5.02
C ILE A 125 -15.06 -18.12 6.20
N ASP A 126 -15.61 -18.20 7.41
CA ASP A 126 -15.02 -17.64 8.62
C ASP A 126 -13.67 -18.29 8.92
N THR A 127 -13.58 -19.62 8.85
CA THR A 127 -12.32 -20.37 9.03
C THR A 127 -11.24 -19.94 8.03
N TRP A 128 -11.58 -19.83 6.76
CA TRP A 128 -10.62 -19.37 5.75
C TRP A 128 -10.24 -17.90 5.90
N THR A 129 -11.16 -17.05 6.34
CA THR A 129 -10.89 -15.63 6.61
C THR A 129 -9.93 -15.48 7.78
N GLU A 130 -10.17 -16.17 8.89
CA GLU A 130 -9.26 -16.21 10.03
C GLU A 130 -7.88 -16.74 9.67
N THR A 131 -7.82 -17.83 8.92
CA THR A 131 -6.56 -18.40 8.43
C THR A 131 -5.80 -17.43 7.54
N ASN A 132 -6.49 -16.68 6.69
CA ASN A 132 -5.89 -15.62 5.88
C ASN A 132 -5.27 -14.50 6.74
N GLU A 133 -5.93 -14.09 7.82
CA GLU A 133 -5.40 -13.06 8.73
C GLU A 133 -4.16 -13.56 9.48
N ARG A 134 -4.22 -14.76 10.02
CA ARG A 134 -3.07 -15.42 10.65
C ARG A 134 -1.89 -15.56 9.69
N LEU A 135 -2.16 -15.87 8.43
CA LEU A 135 -1.13 -15.98 7.40
C LEU A 135 -0.49 -14.62 7.08
N VAL A 136 -1.27 -13.54 7.04
CA VAL A 136 -0.73 -12.17 6.89
C VAL A 136 0.24 -11.84 8.02
N ASP A 137 -0.09 -12.19 9.25
CA ASP A 137 0.77 -11.91 10.40
C ASP A 137 2.01 -12.81 10.39
N ALA A 138 1.89 -14.07 9.98
CA ALA A 138 3.03 -14.96 9.77
C ALA A 138 3.99 -14.40 8.69
N VAL A 139 3.46 -13.90 7.58
CA VAL A 139 4.24 -13.25 6.52
C VAL A 139 4.97 -12.01 7.04
N LYS A 140 4.28 -11.14 7.80
CA LYS A 140 4.90 -9.94 8.39
C LYS A 140 6.03 -10.32 9.35
N ASN A 141 5.80 -11.30 10.22
CA ASN A 141 6.79 -11.75 11.18
C ASN A 141 8.00 -12.37 10.48
N ASN A 142 7.77 -13.18 9.46
CA ASN A 142 8.84 -13.79 8.67
C ASN A 142 9.74 -12.72 8.01
N PHE A 143 9.16 -11.70 7.38
CA PHE A 143 9.96 -10.61 6.81
C PHE A 143 10.67 -9.78 7.87
N ASN A 144 10.04 -9.45 8.98
CA ASN A 144 10.65 -8.66 10.05
C ASN A 144 11.83 -9.37 10.72
N GLN A 145 11.75 -10.69 10.89
CA GLN A 145 12.75 -11.47 11.60
C GLN A 145 13.88 -11.98 10.68
N ASN A 146 13.51 -12.51 9.52
CA ASN A 146 14.46 -13.22 8.66
C ASN A 146 15.04 -12.33 7.54
N ASP A 147 14.28 -11.34 7.05
CA ASP A 147 14.71 -10.52 5.92
C ASP A 147 14.10 -9.10 5.92
N PRO A 148 14.51 -8.24 6.87
CA PRO A 148 13.95 -6.89 6.99
C PRO A 148 14.31 -5.97 5.80
N LEU A 149 15.35 -6.33 5.02
CA LEU A 149 15.79 -5.59 3.83
C LEU A 149 15.23 -6.16 2.52
N ASN A 150 14.29 -7.08 2.59
CA ASN A 150 13.62 -7.62 1.42
C ASN A 150 12.93 -6.51 0.60
N SER A 151 13.18 -6.49 -0.71
CA SER A 151 12.67 -5.44 -1.61
C SER A 151 11.15 -5.34 -1.61
N VAL A 152 10.45 -6.47 -1.63
CA VAL A 152 8.98 -6.54 -1.61
C VAL A 152 8.43 -6.02 -0.29
N TRP A 153 9.07 -6.43 0.82
CA TRP A 153 8.71 -5.97 2.16
C TRP A 153 8.93 -4.48 2.33
N MET A 154 10.09 -3.96 1.95
CA MET A 154 10.39 -2.53 2.04
C MET A 154 9.39 -1.67 1.26
N MET A 155 9.03 -2.07 0.04
CA MET A 155 8.05 -1.33 -0.77
C MET A 155 6.65 -1.34 -0.16
N ALA A 156 6.18 -2.49 0.33
CA ALA A 156 4.86 -2.62 0.92
C ALA A 156 4.77 -1.93 2.29
N ASN A 157 5.79 -2.09 3.14
CA ASN A 157 5.82 -1.53 4.49
C ASN A 157 5.98 0.00 4.48
N SER A 158 6.78 0.54 3.55
CA SER A 158 6.90 2.00 3.38
C SER A 158 5.62 2.64 2.83
N GLY A 159 4.76 1.86 2.20
CA GLY A 159 3.56 2.33 1.53
C GLY A 159 3.83 3.01 0.18
N ALA A 160 5.03 2.83 -0.38
CA ALA A 160 5.40 3.36 -1.68
C ALA A 160 4.62 2.66 -2.80
N ARG A 161 4.58 1.33 -2.77
CA ARG A 161 3.84 0.51 -3.73
C ARG A 161 3.41 -0.81 -3.11
N GLY A 162 2.20 -1.23 -3.46
CA GLY A 162 1.63 -2.46 -2.92
C GLY A 162 1.01 -2.29 -1.53
N ASN A 163 0.34 -3.32 -1.09
CA ASN A 163 -0.22 -3.43 0.26
C ASN A 163 -0.05 -4.87 0.76
N MET A 164 -0.29 -5.10 2.05
CA MET A 164 -0.11 -6.42 2.65
C MET A 164 -1.03 -7.49 2.05
N SER A 165 -2.20 -7.11 1.54
CA SER A 165 -3.09 -8.05 0.84
C SER A 165 -2.48 -8.57 -0.47
N GLN A 166 -1.77 -7.71 -1.20
CA GLN A 166 -1.06 -8.11 -2.43
C GLN A 166 0.16 -8.98 -2.11
N VAL A 167 0.94 -8.61 -1.08
CA VAL A 167 2.08 -9.42 -0.62
C VAL A 167 1.63 -10.81 -0.18
N ARG A 168 0.50 -10.91 0.53
CA ARG A 168 -0.10 -12.19 0.91
C ARG A 168 -0.39 -13.07 -0.31
N GLN A 169 -0.94 -12.51 -1.38
CA GLN A 169 -1.21 -13.27 -2.60
C GLN A 169 0.05 -13.77 -3.29
N LEU A 170 1.17 -13.04 -3.14
CA LEU A 170 2.46 -13.41 -3.72
C LEU A 170 3.16 -14.54 -2.96
N VAL A 171 3.15 -14.49 -1.63
CA VAL A 171 3.94 -15.40 -0.76
C VAL A 171 3.11 -16.24 0.22
N GLY A 172 1.88 -15.87 0.47
CA GLY A 172 0.96 -16.59 1.37
C GLY A 172 0.02 -17.49 0.60
N MET A 173 -1.24 -17.07 0.50
CA MET A 173 -2.34 -17.76 -0.16
C MET A 173 -3.21 -16.74 -0.90
N ARG A 174 -3.74 -17.10 -2.06
CA ARG A 174 -4.69 -16.23 -2.76
C ARG A 174 -6.00 -16.11 -2.00
N GLY A 175 -6.49 -17.23 -1.46
CA GLY A 175 -7.66 -17.28 -0.58
C GLY A 175 -8.98 -17.42 -1.34
N LEU A 176 -10.06 -17.00 -0.67
CA LEU A 176 -11.42 -17.07 -1.21
C LEU A 176 -11.61 -16.11 -2.38
N MET A 177 -12.37 -16.54 -3.35
CA MET A 177 -12.73 -15.79 -4.55
C MET A 177 -14.24 -15.59 -4.62
N ALA A 178 -14.65 -14.48 -5.22
CA ALA A 178 -16.06 -14.23 -5.51
C ALA A 178 -16.36 -14.58 -6.97
N ASN A 179 -17.56 -15.13 -7.22
CA ASN A 179 -18.08 -15.33 -8.56
C ASN A 179 -18.50 -13.96 -9.18
N PRO A 180 -18.86 -13.91 -10.47
CA PRO A 180 -19.32 -12.66 -11.10
C PRO A 180 -20.59 -12.05 -10.47
N GLN A 181 -21.39 -12.85 -9.76
CA GLN A 181 -22.58 -12.40 -9.04
C GLN A 181 -22.24 -11.76 -7.69
N GLY A 182 -20.97 -11.87 -7.23
CA GLY A 182 -20.49 -11.31 -5.96
C GLY A 182 -20.59 -12.27 -4.77
N GLU A 183 -21.01 -13.50 -4.98
CA GLU A 183 -21.05 -14.53 -3.93
C GLU A 183 -19.65 -15.13 -3.74
N ILE A 184 -19.27 -15.38 -2.50
CA ILE A 184 -17.98 -15.97 -2.16
C ILE A 184 -18.05 -17.48 -2.37
N ILE A 185 -17.11 -18.01 -3.13
CA ILE A 185 -16.96 -19.45 -3.34
C ILE A 185 -16.25 -20.03 -2.11
N ASP A 186 -16.81 -21.07 -1.52
CA ASP A 186 -16.30 -21.71 -0.30
C ASP A 186 -15.01 -22.54 -0.53
N LEU A 187 -14.57 -22.70 -1.79
CA LEU A 187 -13.32 -23.34 -2.15
C LEU A 187 -12.21 -22.31 -2.33
N PRO A 188 -11.23 -22.21 -1.42
CA PRO A 188 -10.14 -21.26 -1.53
C PRO A 188 -9.05 -21.72 -2.49
N ILE A 189 -8.34 -20.77 -3.08
CA ILE A 189 -7.10 -21.04 -3.78
C ILE A 189 -5.95 -21.02 -2.77
N ARG A 190 -5.45 -22.20 -2.39
CA ARG A 190 -4.43 -22.41 -1.33
C ARG A 190 -3.02 -22.00 -1.77
N THR A 191 -2.77 -22.04 -3.07
CA THR A 191 -1.48 -21.68 -3.65
C THR A 191 -1.31 -20.17 -3.75
N ASN A 192 -0.07 -19.73 -3.87
CA ASN A 192 0.32 -18.35 -4.13
C ASN A 192 0.85 -18.19 -5.55
N PHE A 193 1.11 -16.96 -5.97
CA PHE A 193 1.63 -16.69 -7.31
C PHE A 193 3.06 -17.23 -7.53
N ARG A 194 3.87 -17.35 -6.47
CA ARG A 194 5.21 -17.92 -6.58
C ARG A 194 5.17 -19.42 -6.87
N GLU A 195 4.29 -20.14 -6.20
CA GLU A 195 4.10 -21.59 -6.38
C GLU A 195 3.41 -21.92 -7.71
N GLY A 196 2.71 -20.94 -8.27
CA GLY A 196 1.82 -21.13 -9.42
C GLY A 196 0.39 -21.47 -9.00
N LEU A 197 -0.57 -21.04 -9.79
CA LEU A 197 -1.98 -21.34 -9.55
C LEU A 197 -2.32 -22.67 -10.22
N THR A 198 -2.99 -23.55 -9.48
CA THR A 198 -3.56 -24.77 -10.04
C THR A 198 -4.78 -24.45 -10.91
N VAL A 199 -5.00 -25.23 -11.94
CA VAL A 199 -6.24 -25.18 -12.72
C VAL A 199 -7.30 -25.90 -11.87
N THR A 200 -8.21 -25.13 -11.29
CA THR A 200 -9.41 -25.63 -10.57
C THR A 200 -10.64 -25.15 -11.27
#